data_ceaaf3c84f9b0779b3a49fe3a6428045
#
_entry.id   ceaaf3c84f9b0779b3a49fe3a6428045
#
_cell.length_a   1.000
_cell.length_b   1.000
_cell.length_c   1.000
_cell.angle_alpha   90.00
_cell.angle_beta   90.00
_cell.angle_gamma   90.00
#
_symmetry.space_group_name_H-M   'P 1'
#
loop_
_entity.id
_entity.type
_entity.pdbx_description
1 polymer ?
#
loop_
_entity_poly.entity_id
_entity_poly.type
_entity_poly.pdbx_seq_one_letter_code
_entity_poly.pdbx_strand_id
1 'polypeptide(L)'
;MIRVKEESEKVGLELNIRKMMIMTSGSIISLEIDGKTVETVSDFIFWGSKITAYRDCSHEIKRHLLFGRKVMTNLDGIFKSRDITLPPRVGPVKAMVFPVVMYGCESWTVKKVEHRRIDAFELWCWRRLLRVRWTAKRSNQPILKEISPGISLEGMMLKLKLQYFGHLMRRVDSLEKTLMLGGIGRRRRRG
;
A
#
# COMPACT_ATOMS: atom_id res chain seq x y z
N MET A 1 2.18 -22.18 17.30
CA MET A 1 0.87 -22.58 16.75
C MET A 1 0.02 -23.28 17.79
N ILE A 2 0.49 -24.36 18.44
CA ILE A 2 -0.26 -25.09 19.49
C ILE A 2 -0.78 -24.15 20.58
N ARG A 3 0.06 -23.26 21.11
CA ARG A 3 -0.36 -22.25 22.10
C ARG A 3 -1.48 -21.31 21.60
N VAL A 4 -1.46 -20.93 20.32
CA VAL A 4 -2.52 -20.07 19.77
C VAL A 4 -3.85 -20.82 19.73
N LYS A 5 -3.83 -22.10 19.40
CA LYS A 5 -5.01 -22.97 19.44
C LYS A 5 -5.56 -23.08 20.86
N GLU A 6 -4.71 -23.44 21.82
CA GLU A 6 -5.09 -23.58 23.24
C GLU A 6 -5.68 -22.28 23.81
N GLU A 7 -5.08 -21.13 23.51
CA GLU A 7 -5.58 -19.84 24.00
C GLU A 7 -6.87 -19.42 23.31
N SER A 8 -7.06 -19.74 22.00
CA SER A 8 -8.30 -19.43 21.30
C SER A 8 -9.46 -20.32 21.80
N GLU A 9 -9.22 -21.59 22.07
CA GLU A 9 -10.22 -22.51 22.60
C GLU A 9 -10.71 -22.10 23.99
N LYS A 10 -9.84 -21.52 24.83
CA LYS A 10 -10.23 -20.98 26.16
C LYS A 10 -11.28 -19.87 26.07
N VAL A 11 -11.29 -19.12 24.98
CA VAL A 11 -12.27 -18.04 24.76
C VAL A 11 -13.40 -18.45 23.79
N GLY A 12 -13.54 -19.74 23.53
CA GLY A 12 -14.62 -20.28 22.68
C GLY A 12 -14.41 -20.08 21.18
N LEU A 13 -13.19 -19.80 20.72
CA LEU A 13 -12.86 -19.61 19.31
C LEU A 13 -12.17 -20.86 18.75
N GLU A 14 -12.73 -21.46 17.72
CA GLU A 14 -12.09 -22.54 16.98
C GLU A 14 -11.23 -22.04 15.82
N LEU A 15 -10.00 -22.55 15.74
CA LEU A 15 -9.11 -22.28 14.61
C LEU A 15 -9.57 -23.02 13.35
N ASN A 16 -9.92 -22.26 12.31
CA ASN A 16 -10.25 -22.84 11.02
C ASN A 16 -8.99 -23.18 10.23
N ILE A 17 -8.45 -24.39 10.41
CA ILE A 17 -7.21 -24.84 9.77
C ILE A 17 -7.29 -24.78 8.22
N ARG A 18 -8.48 -24.99 7.63
CA ARG A 18 -8.66 -24.91 6.18
C ARG A 18 -8.49 -23.49 5.59
N LYS A 19 -8.67 -22.46 6.44
CA LYS A 19 -8.46 -21.05 6.05
C LYS A 19 -7.10 -20.52 6.46
N MET A 20 -6.30 -21.32 7.16
CA MET A 20 -4.95 -20.93 7.54
C MET A 20 -4.02 -21.07 6.36
N MET A 21 -3.22 -20.05 6.15
CA MET A 21 -2.15 -20.03 5.15
C MET A 21 -0.84 -19.65 5.84
N ILE A 22 0.23 -20.26 5.43
CA ILE A 22 1.57 -19.98 5.93
C ILE A 22 2.39 -19.37 4.82
N MET A 23 2.98 -18.23 5.10
CA MET A 23 3.94 -17.59 4.22
C MET A 23 5.32 -17.60 4.90
N THR A 24 6.32 -18.05 4.18
CA THR A 24 7.70 -18.15 4.67
C THR A 24 8.68 -17.60 3.66
N SER A 25 9.77 -17.03 4.14
CA SER A 25 10.90 -16.61 3.32
C SER A 25 11.93 -17.73 3.06
N GLY A 26 11.72 -18.90 3.63
CA GLY A 26 12.55 -20.09 3.46
C GLY A 26 11.75 -21.30 2.98
N SER A 27 12.44 -22.38 2.67
CA SER A 27 11.82 -23.65 2.28
C SER A 27 11.17 -24.31 3.49
N ILE A 28 9.85 -24.22 3.62
CA ILE A 28 9.08 -25.10 4.52
C ILE A 28 8.47 -26.19 3.68
N ILE A 29 8.73 -27.44 4.01
CA ILE A 29 8.31 -28.58 3.22
C ILE A 29 6.83 -28.85 3.45
N SER A 30 6.36 -28.84 4.68
CA SER A 30 4.94 -28.89 5.06
C SER A 30 4.79 -28.57 6.54
N LEU A 31 3.66 -28.00 6.93
CA LEU A 31 3.26 -27.87 8.33
C LEU A 31 1.92 -28.58 8.51
N GLU A 32 1.86 -29.46 9.49
CA GLU A 32 0.64 -30.17 9.86
C GLU A 32 0.15 -29.69 11.24
N ILE A 33 -1.16 -29.48 11.33
CA ILE A 33 -1.85 -29.15 12.59
C ILE A 33 -3.03 -30.10 12.70
N ASP A 34 -3.06 -30.90 13.77
CA ASP A 34 -4.11 -31.92 14.02
C ASP A 34 -4.31 -32.88 12.81
N GLY A 35 -3.20 -33.35 12.22
CA GLY A 35 -3.23 -34.25 11.06
C GLY A 35 -3.73 -33.62 9.76
N LYS A 36 -3.89 -32.28 9.71
CA LYS A 36 -4.25 -31.52 8.52
C LYS A 36 -3.08 -30.70 8.06
N THR A 37 -2.74 -30.80 6.79
CA THR A 37 -1.68 -30.00 6.15
C THR A 37 -2.16 -28.58 5.98
N VAL A 38 -1.35 -27.61 6.40
CA VAL A 38 -1.61 -26.17 6.20
C VAL A 38 -1.00 -25.74 4.87
N GLU A 39 -1.77 -25.01 4.08
CA GLU A 39 -1.34 -24.53 2.77
C GLU A 39 -0.20 -23.50 2.89
N THR A 40 0.87 -23.71 2.12
CA THR A 40 1.99 -22.78 2.04
C THR A 40 1.82 -21.92 0.79
N VAL A 41 1.83 -20.59 0.98
CA VAL A 41 1.61 -19.63 -0.09
C VAL A 41 2.79 -18.68 -0.23
N SER A 42 3.05 -18.24 -1.46
CA SER A 42 4.09 -17.23 -1.75
C SER A 42 3.59 -15.80 -1.56
N ASP A 43 2.28 -15.62 -1.65
CA ASP A 43 1.60 -14.34 -1.45
C ASP A 43 0.16 -14.54 -1.00
N PHE A 44 -0.41 -13.56 -0.33
CA PHE A 44 -1.83 -13.54 0.03
C PHE A 44 -2.34 -12.10 0.16
N ILE A 45 -3.66 -11.94 0.07
CA ILE A 45 -4.31 -10.64 0.25
C ILE A 45 -4.82 -10.55 1.69
N PHE A 46 -4.27 -9.62 2.44
CA PHE A 46 -4.67 -9.32 3.80
C PHE A 46 -5.22 -7.90 3.89
N TRP A 47 -6.49 -7.76 4.31
CA TRP A 47 -7.17 -6.46 4.39
C TRP A 47 -7.04 -5.62 3.12
N GLY A 48 -7.15 -6.26 1.97
CA GLY A 48 -7.05 -5.59 0.68
C GLY A 48 -5.61 -5.29 0.21
N SER A 49 -4.59 -5.56 1.01
CA SER A 49 -3.17 -5.42 0.62
C SER A 49 -2.56 -6.77 0.28
N LYS A 50 -1.83 -6.83 -0.84
CA LYS A 50 -1.11 -8.03 -1.26
C LYS A 50 0.24 -8.09 -0.56
N ILE A 51 0.44 -9.10 0.29
CA ILE A 51 1.68 -9.37 1.00
C ILE A 51 2.41 -10.49 0.28
N THR A 52 3.71 -10.35 0.07
CA THR A 52 4.57 -11.32 -0.61
C THR A 52 5.73 -11.75 0.31
N ALA A 53 6.14 -13.02 0.19
CA ALA A 53 7.24 -13.58 0.98
C ALA A 53 8.58 -12.84 0.75
N TYR A 54 8.76 -12.28 -0.43
CA TYR A 54 10.01 -11.59 -0.84
C TYR A 54 10.03 -10.09 -0.54
N ARG A 55 9.04 -9.56 0.19
CA ARG A 55 8.90 -8.12 0.52
C ARG A 55 8.90 -7.21 -0.73
N ASP A 56 8.52 -7.73 -1.89
CA ASP A 56 8.43 -6.94 -3.11
C ASP A 56 7.03 -6.32 -3.26
N CYS A 57 6.95 -5.01 -3.08
CA CYS A 57 5.72 -4.26 -3.19
C CYS A 57 5.39 -3.86 -4.64
N SER A 58 6.20 -4.23 -5.63
CA SER A 58 6.00 -3.80 -7.03
C SER A 58 4.65 -4.24 -7.61
N HIS A 59 4.21 -5.45 -7.29
CA HIS A 59 2.91 -5.97 -7.72
C HIS A 59 1.75 -5.21 -7.06
N GLU A 60 1.90 -4.91 -5.77
CA GLU A 60 0.90 -4.16 -5.02
C GLU A 60 0.78 -2.73 -5.53
N ILE A 61 1.89 -2.05 -5.72
CA ILE A 61 1.92 -0.69 -6.30
C ILE A 61 1.25 -0.68 -7.67
N LYS A 62 1.59 -1.61 -8.57
CA LYS A 62 0.95 -1.72 -9.89
C LYS A 62 -0.57 -1.92 -9.78
N ARG A 63 -1.00 -2.78 -8.86
CA ARG A 63 -2.42 -3.06 -8.62
C ARG A 63 -3.17 -1.82 -8.19
N HIS A 64 -2.63 -1.05 -7.24
CA HIS A 64 -3.23 0.18 -6.76
C HIS A 64 -3.24 1.29 -7.82
N LEU A 65 -2.19 1.40 -8.64
CA LEU A 65 -2.17 2.32 -9.79
C LEU A 65 -3.26 1.96 -10.83
N LEU A 66 -3.53 0.66 -11.05
CA LEU A 66 -4.64 0.21 -11.91
C LEU A 66 -6.00 0.57 -11.31
N PHE A 67 -6.19 0.40 -10.01
CA PHE A 67 -7.41 0.83 -9.33
C PHE A 67 -7.61 2.33 -9.44
N GLY A 68 -6.57 3.13 -9.20
CA GLY A 68 -6.62 4.57 -9.38
C GLY A 68 -6.99 4.97 -10.82
N ARG A 69 -6.45 4.28 -11.84
CA ARG A 69 -6.84 4.50 -13.24
C ARG A 69 -8.32 4.21 -13.48
N LYS A 70 -8.84 3.12 -12.92
CA LYS A 70 -10.27 2.76 -13.02
C LYS A 70 -11.16 3.84 -12.41
N VAL A 71 -10.84 4.30 -11.18
CA VAL A 71 -11.56 5.38 -10.52
C VAL A 71 -11.50 6.67 -11.33
N MET A 72 -10.31 7.06 -11.80
CA MET A 72 -10.13 8.26 -12.64
C MET A 72 -10.94 8.20 -13.94
N THR A 73 -11.07 7.00 -14.52
CA THR A 73 -11.88 6.80 -15.73
C THR A 73 -13.38 6.92 -15.43
N ASN A 74 -13.84 6.43 -14.29
CA ASN A 74 -15.23 6.55 -13.86
C ASN A 74 -15.62 8.04 -13.60
N LEU A 75 -14.66 8.87 -13.19
CA LEU A 75 -14.87 10.29 -12.97
C LEU A 75 -14.91 11.14 -14.27
N ASP A 76 -14.61 10.55 -15.43
CA ASP A 76 -14.61 11.27 -16.72
C ASP A 76 -15.92 11.99 -17.02
N GLY A 77 -17.06 11.41 -16.63
CA GLY A 77 -18.36 12.05 -16.80
C GLY A 77 -18.44 13.40 -16.08
N ILE A 78 -17.93 13.44 -14.85
CA ILE A 78 -17.89 14.65 -14.03
C ILE A 78 -16.90 15.66 -14.64
N PHE A 79 -15.72 15.22 -15.06
CA PHE A 79 -14.71 16.10 -15.63
C PHE A 79 -15.06 16.62 -17.02
N LYS A 80 -15.99 15.96 -17.73
CA LYS A 80 -16.48 16.41 -19.06
C LYS A 80 -17.50 17.52 -18.96
N SER A 81 -18.15 17.73 -17.82
CA SER A 81 -19.08 18.84 -17.64
C SER A 81 -18.36 20.17 -17.88
N ARG A 82 -18.97 21.04 -18.68
CA ARG A 82 -18.42 22.37 -19.00
C ARG A 82 -18.60 23.36 -17.85
N ASP A 83 -19.51 23.08 -16.95
CA ASP A 83 -19.91 23.98 -15.87
C ASP A 83 -18.94 23.96 -14.67
N ILE A 84 -18.00 23.01 -14.64
CA ILE A 84 -17.05 22.88 -13.56
C ILE A 84 -15.69 23.44 -14.01
N THR A 85 -15.21 24.49 -13.36
CA THR A 85 -13.89 25.11 -13.59
C THR A 85 -12.74 24.21 -13.12
N LEU A 86 -11.49 24.54 -13.46
CA LEU A 86 -10.30 23.71 -13.15
C LEU A 86 -10.04 23.51 -11.64
N PRO A 87 -10.07 24.56 -10.78
CA PRO A 87 -9.77 24.38 -9.37
C PRO A 87 -10.67 23.34 -8.66
N PRO A 88 -12.01 23.34 -8.83
CA PRO A 88 -12.88 22.30 -8.30
C PRO A 88 -12.60 20.90 -8.81
N ARG A 89 -11.97 20.75 -10.01
CA ARG A 89 -11.66 19.42 -10.57
C ARG A 89 -10.45 18.75 -9.96
N VAL A 90 -9.50 19.52 -9.43
CA VAL A 90 -8.30 18.99 -8.74
C VAL A 90 -8.68 18.30 -7.44
N GLY A 91 -9.65 18.86 -6.71
CA GLY A 91 -10.16 18.32 -5.45
C GLY A 91 -10.60 16.85 -5.55
N PRO A 92 -11.51 16.48 -6.45
CA PRO A 92 -11.96 15.10 -6.65
C PRO A 92 -10.83 14.12 -6.97
N VAL A 93 -9.83 14.51 -7.75
CA VAL A 93 -8.67 13.63 -8.01
C VAL A 93 -7.92 13.32 -6.72
N LYS A 94 -7.66 14.33 -5.91
CA LYS A 94 -6.97 14.17 -4.62
C LYS A 94 -7.83 13.45 -3.58
N ALA A 95 -9.14 13.66 -3.58
CA ALA A 95 -10.05 13.09 -2.58
C ALA A 95 -10.52 11.68 -2.92
N MET A 96 -10.60 11.31 -4.20
CA MET A 96 -11.19 10.04 -4.64
C MET A 96 -10.19 9.11 -5.32
N VAL A 97 -9.27 9.63 -6.11
CA VAL A 97 -8.31 8.80 -6.86
C VAL A 97 -7.08 8.48 -6.03
N PHE A 98 -6.47 9.49 -5.43
CA PHE A 98 -5.22 9.33 -4.68
C PHE A 98 -5.36 8.44 -3.44
N PRO A 99 -6.44 8.50 -2.62
CA PRO A 99 -6.61 7.60 -1.49
C PRO A 99 -6.68 6.13 -1.90
N VAL A 100 -7.28 5.81 -3.04
CA VAL A 100 -7.31 4.44 -3.58
C VAL A 100 -5.92 3.96 -3.93
N VAL A 101 -5.08 4.84 -4.50
CA VAL A 101 -3.70 4.52 -4.85
C VAL A 101 -2.83 4.40 -3.59
N MET A 102 -3.04 5.26 -2.60
CA MET A 102 -2.23 5.32 -1.39
C MET A 102 -2.62 4.29 -0.32
N TYR A 103 -3.70 3.55 -0.52
CA TYR A 103 -4.16 2.59 0.49
C TYR A 103 -3.06 1.57 0.83
N GLY A 104 -2.68 1.50 2.11
CA GLY A 104 -1.64 0.61 2.62
C GLY A 104 -0.20 0.99 2.24
N CYS A 105 0.01 2.19 1.66
CA CYS A 105 1.33 2.63 1.20
C CYS A 105 2.34 2.82 2.33
N GLU A 106 1.91 2.89 3.58
CA GLU A 106 2.76 2.99 4.76
C GLU A 106 3.72 1.81 4.86
N SER A 107 3.26 0.62 4.47
CA SER A 107 4.04 -0.62 4.49
C SER A 107 4.92 -0.83 3.26
N TRP A 108 4.77 -0.03 2.20
CA TRP A 108 5.45 -0.29 0.94
C TRP A 108 6.93 0.09 0.97
N THR A 109 7.78 -0.79 0.49
CA THR A 109 9.15 -0.47 0.11
C THR A 109 9.16 -0.03 -1.34
N VAL A 110 9.25 1.29 -1.57
CA VAL A 110 9.20 1.88 -2.92
C VAL A 110 10.60 1.92 -3.51
N LYS A 111 10.81 1.19 -4.61
CA LYS A 111 12.06 1.18 -5.37
C LYS A 111 12.09 2.35 -6.36
N LYS A 112 13.27 2.74 -6.85
CA LYS A 112 13.44 3.84 -7.82
C LYS A 112 12.57 3.70 -9.08
N VAL A 113 12.33 2.47 -9.53
CA VAL A 113 11.46 2.19 -10.68
C VAL A 113 10.00 2.50 -10.34
N GLU A 114 9.59 2.24 -9.11
CA GLU A 114 8.22 2.48 -8.67
C GLU A 114 7.93 3.98 -8.47
N HIS A 115 8.89 4.76 -8.02
CA HIS A 115 8.80 6.22 -7.99
C HIS A 115 8.42 6.77 -9.36
N ARG A 116 9.15 6.35 -10.41
CA ARG A 116 8.85 6.76 -11.79
C ARG A 116 7.45 6.35 -12.25
N ARG A 117 6.94 5.21 -11.80
CA ARG A 117 5.57 4.75 -12.13
C ARG A 117 4.50 5.58 -11.43
N ILE A 118 4.74 5.95 -10.17
CA ILE A 118 3.86 6.80 -9.38
C ILE A 118 3.80 8.20 -10.01
N ASP A 119 4.94 8.78 -10.34
CA ASP A 119 5.02 10.08 -11.02
C ASP A 119 4.31 10.06 -12.38
N ALA A 120 4.56 9.02 -13.18
CA ALA A 120 3.91 8.85 -14.47
C ALA A 120 2.38 8.73 -14.34
N PHE A 121 1.90 8.05 -13.29
CA PHE A 121 0.47 7.95 -12.99
C PHE A 121 -0.11 9.31 -12.59
N GLU A 122 0.55 10.05 -11.72
CA GLU A 122 0.12 11.38 -11.30
C GLU A 122 0.01 12.32 -12.51
N LEU A 123 1.04 12.37 -13.35
CA LEU A 123 1.04 13.15 -14.58
C LEU A 123 -0.07 12.70 -15.54
N TRP A 124 -0.34 11.40 -15.63
CA TRP A 124 -1.44 10.89 -16.43
C TRP A 124 -2.80 11.42 -15.93
N CYS A 125 -3.01 11.46 -14.61
CA CYS A 125 -4.21 12.03 -14.01
C CYS A 125 -4.37 13.51 -14.39
N TRP A 126 -3.29 14.30 -14.27
CA TRP A 126 -3.32 15.72 -14.59
C TRP A 126 -3.53 15.99 -16.08
N ARG A 127 -2.88 15.23 -16.97
CA ARG A 127 -3.10 15.31 -18.40
C ARG A 127 -4.56 15.01 -18.77
N ARG A 128 -5.13 13.99 -18.15
CA ARG A 128 -6.54 13.62 -18.37
C ARG A 128 -7.49 14.70 -17.87
N LEU A 129 -7.22 15.30 -16.73
CA LEU A 129 -7.99 16.41 -16.19
C LEU A 129 -7.99 17.63 -17.11
N LEU A 130 -6.82 17.98 -17.65
CA LEU A 130 -6.65 19.08 -18.60
C LEU A 130 -7.05 18.71 -20.04
N ARG A 131 -7.48 17.48 -20.28
CA ARG A 131 -7.81 16.96 -21.62
C ARG A 131 -6.64 17.06 -22.61
N VAL A 132 -5.41 17.05 -22.13
CA VAL A 132 -4.22 17.05 -22.96
C VAL A 132 -3.98 15.65 -23.49
N ARG A 133 -4.10 15.47 -24.82
CA ARG A 133 -3.78 14.19 -25.45
C ARG A 133 -2.30 13.87 -25.24
N TRP A 134 -1.99 12.58 -25.05
CA TRP A 134 -0.60 12.14 -24.88
C TRP A 134 0.27 12.45 -26.11
N THR A 135 -0.35 12.51 -27.31
CA THR A 135 0.29 12.88 -28.57
C THR A 135 0.64 14.37 -28.66
N ALA A 136 0.04 15.21 -27.80
CA ALA A 136 0.41 16.61 -27.75
C ALA A 136 1.83 16.74 -27.20
N LYS A 137 2.73 17.36 -27.96
CA LYS A 137 4.15 17.60 -27.57
C LYS A 137 4.28 18.62 -26.43
N ARG A 138 3.34 18.61 -25.48
CA ARG A 138 3.36 19.50 -24.31
C ARG A 138 4.18 18.84 -23.20
N SER A 139 5.22 19.52 -22.74
CA SER A 139 6.08 19.02 -21.65
C SER A 139 5.31 18.95 -20.31
N ASN A 140 5.87 18.25 -19.32
CA ASN A 140 5.21 18.06 -18.02
C ASN A 140 5.21 19.34 -17.18
N GLN A 141 6.23 20.16 -17.29
CA GLN A 141 6.39 21.39 -16.49
C GLN A 141 5.20 22.35 -16.61
N PRO A 142 4.73 22.74 -17.83
CA PRO A 142 3.55 23.58 -17.97
C PRO A 142 2.28 22.97 -17.39
N ILE A 143 2.13 21.63 -17.45
CA ILE A 143 0.99 20.92 -16.88
C ILE A 143 0.97 21.06 -15.36
N LEU A 144 2.10 20.78 -14.72
CA LEU A 144 2.24 20.91 -13.26
C LEU A 144 2.05 22.36 -12.81
N LYS A 145 2.56 23.32 -13.56
CA LYS A 145 2.39 24.74 -13.26
C LYS A 145 0.93 25.18 -13.35
N GLU A 146 0.19 24.67 -14.33
CA GLU A 146 -1.23 25.00 -14.54
C GLU A 146 -2.11 24.39 -13.45
N ILE A 147 -1.85 23.12 -13.06
CA ILE A 147 -2.58 22.42 -12.01
C ILE A 147 -2.21 22.96 -10.63
N SER A 148 -0.94 23.31 -10.42
CA SER A 148 -0.39 23.73 -9.13
C SER A 148 -0.82 22.79 -7.99
N PRO A 149 -0.50 21.49 -8.07
CA PRO A 149 -1.07 20.47 -7.18
C PRO A 149 -0.63 20.65 -5.72
N GLY A 150 0.34 21.51 -5.42
CA GLY A 150 0.96 21.63 -4.11
C GLY A 150 1.83 20.42 -3.81
N ILE A 151 1.32 19.48 -3.00
CA ILE A 151 2.04 18.26 -2.66
C ILE A 151 1.78 17.19 -3.74
N SER A 152 2.84 16.55 -4.25
CA SER A 152 2.76 15.43 -5.19
C SER A 152 2.16 14.19 -4.53
N LEU A 153 1.71 13.23 -5.35
CA LEU A 153 1.22 11.94 -4.87
C LEU A 153 2.28 11.23 -4.02
N GLU A 154 3.53 11.22 -4.46
CA GLU A 154 4.65 10.65 -3.71
C GLU A 154 4.88 11.38 -2.38
N GLY A 155 4.81 12.71 -2.38
CA GLY A 155 4.89 13.52 -1.15
C GLY A 155 3.77 13.21 -0.16
N MET A 156 2.55 12.95 -0.66
CA MET A 156 1.43 12.52 0.18
C MET A 156 1.66 11.13 0.78
N MET A 157 2.19 10.19 0.00
CA MET A 157 2.57 8.85 0.48
C MET A 157 3.65 8.93 1.55
N LEU A 158 4.68 9.75 1.36
CA LEU A 158 5.73 9.98 2.34
C LEU A 158 5.16 10.57 3.64
N LYS A 159 4.24 11.53 3.53
CA LYS A 159 3.55 12.10 4.69
C LYS A 159 2.82 11.04 5.50
N LEU A 160 2.07 10.15 4.85
CA LEU A 160 1.38 9.03 5.53
C LEU A 160 2.36 8.10 6.23
N LYS A 161 3.47 7.73 5.58
CA LYS A 161 4.53 6.93 6.20
C LYS A 161 5.11 7.58 7.44
N LEU A 162 5.42 8.87 7.37
CA LEU A 162 5.96 9.61 8.51
C LEU A 162 4.94 9.74 9.65
N GLN A 163 3.68 9.93 9.33
CA GLN A 163 2.60 9.94 10.32
C GLN A 163 2.49 8.58 11.03
N TYR A 164 2.46 7.49 10.26
CA TYR A 164 2.43 6.13 10.80
C TYR A 164 3.65 5.86 11.69
N PHE A 165 4.84 6.18 11.22
CA PHE A 165 6.08 6.07 11.99
C PHE A 165 6.02 6.88 13.29
N GLY A 166 5.52 8.12 13.24
CA GLY A 166 5.34 8.95 14.43
C GLY A 166 4.35 8.36 15.44
N HIS A 167 3.27 7.72 14.98
CA HIS A 167 2.36 6.99 15.87
C HIS A 167 3.04 5.77 16.51
N LEU A 168 3.80 5.05 15.73
CA LEU A 168 4.51 3.86 16.19
C LEU A 168 5.55 4.19 17.27
N MET A 169 6.29 5.28 17.06
CA MET A 169 7.33 5.73 18.01
C MET A 169 6.75 6.23 19.35
N ARG A 170 5.52 6.73 19.37
CA ARG A 170 4.85 7.16 20.61
C ARG A 170 4.34 6.01 21.46
N ARG A 171 4.16 4.81 20.92
CA ARG A 171 3.78 3.63 21.70
C ARG A 171 4.96 3.15 22.54
N VAL A 172 4.72 2.93 23.85
CA VAL A 172 5.78 2.57 24.78
C VAL A 172 6.24 1.12 24.52
N ASP A 173 5.29 0.19 24.34
CA ASP A 173 5.55 -1.25 24.23
C ASP A 173 4.99 -1.82 22.93
N SER A 174 5.53 -1.40 21.78
CA SER A 174 5.15 -2.02 20.52
C SER A 174 6.26 -2.91 20.00
N LEU A 175 5.89 -4.12 19.58
CA LEU A 175 6.78 -5.07 18.94
C LEU A 175 7.43 -4.46 17.69
N GLU A 176 6.65 -3.70 16.92
CA GLU A 176 7.09 -3.02 15.71
C GLU A 176 8.18 -2.00 15.99
N LYS A 177 8.03 -1.19 17.07
CA LYS A 177 9.05 -0.24 17.51
C LYS A 177 10.33 -0.96 17.90
N THR A 178 10.21 -2.03 18.67
CA THR A 178 11.34 -2.88 19.08
C THR A 178 12.08 -3.46 17.88
N LEU A 179 11.35 -3.95 16.87
CA LEU A 179 11.92 -4.47 15.63
C LEU A 179 12.61 -3.39 14.81
N MET A 180 11.98 -2.21 14.67
CA MET A 180 12.53 -1.10 13.90
C MET A 180 13.80 -0.50 14.54
N LEU A 181 13.85 -0.44 15.86
CA LEU A 181 15.01 0.08 16.59
C LEU A 181 16.11 -0.96 16.82
N GLY A 182 15.91 -2.20 16.35
CA GLY A 182 16.87 -3.29 16.54
C GLY A 182 16.96 -3.78 17.99
N GLY A 183 15.97 -3.45 18.82
CA GLY A 183 15.92 -3.76 20.24
C GLY A 183 15.57 -5.23 20.58
N ILE A 184 15.81 -6.17 19.66
CA ILE A 184 15.77 -7.60 19.99
C ILE A 184 16.98 -7.86 20.85
N GLY A 185 16.78 -7.78 22.17
CA GLY A 185 17.81 -7.93 23.18
C GLY A 185 18.56 -9.25 22.99
N ARG A 186 19.74 -9.18 22.45
CA ARG A 186 20.77 -10.16 22.74
C ARG A 186 21.05 -10.03 24.24
N ARG A 187 20.40 -10.86 25.06
CA ARG A 187 20.86 -11.13 26.39
C ARG A 187 22.31 -11.61 26.28
N ARG A 188 23.26 -10.69 26.47
CA ARG A 188 24.67 -11.06 26.66
C ARG A 188 24.68 -12.03 27.86
N ARG A 189 24.93 -13.31 27.57
CA ARG A 189 25.35 -14.23 28.62
C ARG A 189 26.64 -13.64 29.21
N ARG A 190 26.56 -13.15 30.43
CA ARG A 190 27.75 -12.92 31.25
C ARG A 190 28.34 -14.29 31.51
N GLY A 191 29.55 -14.57 30.98
CA GLY A 191 30.40 -15.63 31.41
C GLY A 191 30.99 -15.28 32.75
#